data_2de9918562968dc2a22243af00b5412c
#
_entry.id   2de9918562968dc2a22243af00b5412c
#
_cell.length_a   1.000
_cell.length_b   1.000
_cell.length_c   1.000
_cell.angle_alpha   90.00
_cell.angle_beta   90.00
_cell.angle_gamma   90.00
#
_symmetry.space_group_name_H-M   'P 1'
#
loop_
_entity.id
_entity.type
_entity.pdbx_description
1 polymer ?
#
loop_
_entity_poly.entity_id
_entity_poly.type
_entity_poly.pdbx_seq_one_letter_code
_entity_poly.pdbx_strand_id
1 'polypeptide(L)'
;MASLKEIKTRIASVQSTRKITSAMKMVASSKLHHAQNAIESMLPYEAMLEHILKTFLVSTPDTDTPFDEERPVKRVALLVFSSNSSLCGGFNANVIKLLQQTIDEYHAKGLTDKDIVIYPVGRKVFEAAKKRGYECVYPYPQLADKPNSEECRNIAKELGQKWLKGEFDKVEIIYHHFKSAGSQVLQRKNFLPIDLEEELNEDTVRDLSSNISTKAAQDYLKKKGQTETLKSNSETVTPLNDDFIIEPDLHTVLTSLVPKLLHLMVYTALL
;
A
#
# COMPACT_ATOMS: atom_id res chain seq x y z
N MET A 1 49.07 19.03 1.28
CA MET A 1 48.35 19.29 0.01
C MET A 1 48.14 18.00 -0.74
N ALA A 2 46.93 17.70 -1.24
CA ALA A 2 46.67 16.48 -2.02
C ALA A 2 47.51 16.48 -3.31
N SER A 3 48.12 15.35 -3.66
CA SER A 3 48.94 15.25 -4.87
C SER A 3 48.05 15.29 -6.12
N LEU A 4 48.57 15.78 -7.25
CA LEU A 4 47.85 15.80 -8.52
C LEU A 4 47.35 14.38 -8.92
N LYS A 5 48.09 13.33 -8.59
CA LYS A 5 47.69 11.94 -8.82
C LYS A 5 46.43 11.58 -8.00
N GLU A 6 46.39 11.99 -6.74
CA GLU A 6 45.25 11.75 -5.84
C GLU A 6 43.97 12.45 -6.33
N ILE A 7 44.11 13.68 -6.79
CA ILE A 7 42.97 14.42 -7.39
C ILE A 7 42.46 13.73 -8.65
N LYS A 8 43.32 13.29 -9.55
CA LYS A 8 42.92 12.54 -10.76
C LYS A 8 42.22 11.23 -10.41
N THR A 9 42.70 10.49 -9.42
CA THR A 9 42.05 9.25 -8.94
C THR A 9 40.67 9.53 -8.36
N ARG A 10 40.51 10.59 -7.58
CA ARG A 10 39.20 11.01 -7.05
C ARG A 10 38.23 11.39 -8.17
N ILE A 11 38.66 12.16 -9.17
CA ILE A 11 37.84 12.52 -10.31
C ILE A 11 37.35 11.26 -11.05
N ALA A 12 38.25 10.32 -11.34
CA ALA A 12 37.91 9.06 -12.01
C ALA A 12 36.89 8.24 -11.20
N SER A 13 37.08 8.14 -9.87
CA SER A 13 36.16 7.46 -8.95
C SER A 13 34.76 8.11 -8.95
N VAL A 14 34.69 9.44 -8.85
CA VAL A 14 33.42 10.19 -8.89
C VAL A 14 32.73 10.01 -10.22
N GLN A 15 33.46 10.06 -11.34
CA GLN A 15 32.90 9.82 -12.68
C GLN A 15 32.34 8.40 -12.82
N SER A 16 33.03 7.39 -12.30
CA SER A 16 32.54 6.00 -12.28
C SER A 16 31.27 5.88 -11.46
N THR A 17 31.26 6.42 -10.24
CA THR A 17 30.09 6.44 -9.36
C THR A 17 28.91 7.14 -10.02
N ARG A 18 29.15 8.28 -10.70
CA ARG A 18 28.10 9.00 -11.44
C ARG A 18 27.47 8.13 -12.55
N LYS A 19 28.26 7.37 -13.29
CA LYS A 19 27.75 6.46 -14.34
C LYS A 19 26.87 5.36 -13.74
N ILE A 20 27.31 4.76 -12.62
CA ILE A 20 26.56 3.71 -11.91
C ILE A 20 25.23 4.27 -11.38
N THR A 21 25.26 5.40 -10.70
CA THR A 21 24.04 6.02 -10.14
C THR A 21 23.09 6.48 -11.22
N SER A 22 23.60 6.93 -12.38
CA SER A 22 22.75 7.27 -13.53
C SER A 22 22.04 6.03 -14.09
N ALA A 23 22.72 4.90 -14.20
CA ALA A 23 22.10 3.63 -14.60
C ALA A 23 21.06 3.17 -13.56
N MET A 24 21.35 3.26 -12.26
CA MET A 24 20.39 2.94 -11.19
C MET A 24 19.15 3.84 -11.26
N LYS A 25 19.31 5.13 -11.55
CA LYS A 25 18.20 6.06 -11.75
C LYS A 25 17.30 5.63 -12.91
N MET A 26 17.88 5.20 -14.04
CA MET A 26 17.09 4.71 -15.18
C MET A 26 16.22 3.49 -14.80
N VAL A 27 16.81 2.50 -14.12
CA VAL A 27 16.10 1.30 -13.70
C VAL A 27 14.99 1.65 -12.69
N ALA A 28 15.27 2.50 -11.72
CA ALA A 28 14.28 2.95 -10.75
C ALA A 28 13.12 3.72 -11.42
N SER A 29 13.44 4.62 -12.37
CA SER A 29 12.43 5.36 -13.12
C SER A 29 11.53 4.44 -13.96
N SER A 30 12.10 3.41 -14.59
CA SER A 30 11.32 2.43 -15.33
C SER A 30 10.37 1.64 -14.41
N LYS A 31 10.87 1.16 -13.25
CA LYS A 31 10.03 0.47 -12.26
C LYS A 31 8.89 1.35 -11.75
N LEU A 32 9.20 2.62 -11.44
CA LEU A 32 8.19 3.58 -10.98
C LEU A 32 7.11 3.81 -12.04
N HIS A 33 7.50 3.95 -13.31
CA HIS A 33 6.54 4.11 -14.39
C HIS A 33 5.62 2.90 -14.56
N HIS A 34 6.16 1.69 -14.46
CA HIS A 34 5.35 0.47 -14.47
C HIS A 34 4.37 0.40 -13.29
N ALA A 35 4.81 0.76 -12.08
CA ALA A 35 3.94 0.80 -10.92
C ALA A 35 2.82 1.84 -11.06
N GLN A 36 3.14 3.04 -11.58
CA GLN A 36 2.14 4.08 -11.85
C GLN A 36 1.10 3.64 -12.87
N ASN A 37 1.51 3.04 -13.98
CA ASN A 37 0.56 2.53 -14.98
C ASN A 37 -0.34 1.44 -14.38
N ALA A 38 0.19 0.59 -13.50
CA ALA A 38 -0.59 -0.42 -12.80
C ALA A 38 -1.62 0.23 -11.86
N ILE A 39 -1.23 1.25 -11.10
CA ILE A 39 -2.15 2.01 -10.22
C ILE A 39 -3.23 2.69 -11.07
N GLU A 40 -2.87 3.42 -12.13
CA GLU A 40 -3.81 4.11 -13.03
C GLU A 40 -4.87 3.18 -13.59
N SER A 41 -4.48 1.96 -13.97
CA SER A 41 -5.41 0.97 -14.51
C SER A 41 -6.34 0.38 -13.45
N MET A 42 -5.96 0.44 -12.16
CA MET A 42 -6.74 -0.11 -11.05
C MET A 42 -7.69 0.90 -10.40
N LEU A 43 -7.35 2.18 -10.43
CA LEU A 43 -8.14 3.24 -9.78
C LEU A 43 -9.64 3.22 -10.12
N PRO A 44 -10.06 3.07 -11.40
CA PRO A 44 -11.47 3.01 -11.74
C PRO A 44 -12.19 1.81 -11.12
N TYR A 45 -11.48 0.67 -11.03
CA TYR A 45 -12.04 -0.53 -10.44
C TYR A 45 -12.14 -0.42 -8.91
N GLU A 46 -11.12 0.14 -8.24
CA GLU A 46 -11.10 0.42 -6.80
C GLU A 46 -12.26 1.36 -6.42
N ALA A 47 -12.39 2.49 -7.14
CA ALA A 47 -13.44 3.48 -6.90
C ALA A 47 -14.84 2.88 -7.09
N MET A 48 -15.05 2.08 -8.14
CA MET A 48 -16.35 1.45 -8.38
C MET A 48 -16.69 0.41 -7.32
N LEU A 49 -15.70 -0.39 -6.89
CA LEU A 49 -15.92 -1.40 -5.85
C LEU A 49 -16.23 -0.75 -4.49
N GLU A 50 -15.50 0.29 -4.11
CA GLU A 50 -15.79 1.06 -2.90
C GLU A 50 -17.18 1.70 -2.96
N HIS A 51 -17.55 2.28 -4.10
CA HIS A 51 -18.85 2.88 -4.30
C HIS A 51 -19.98 1.85 -4.14
N ILE A 52 -19.87 0.70 -4.78
CA ILE A 52 -20.84 -0.40 -4.65
C ILE A 52 -20.97 -0.84 -3.19
N LEU A 53 -19.85 -1.05 -2.50
CA LEU A 53 -19.87 -1.50 -1.10
C LEU A 53 -20.48 -0.44 -0.18
N LYS A 54 -20.13 0.83 -0.33
CA LYS A 54 -20.73 1.94 0.43
C LYS A 54 -22.24 2.04 0.20
N THR A 55 -22.68 1.95 -1.05
CA THR A 55 -24.11 2.01 -1.39
C THR A 55 -24.87 0.85 -0.74
N PHE A 56 -24.32 -0.35 -0.74
CA PHE A 56 -24.97 -1.50 -0.11
C PHE A 56 -25.06 -1.37 1.41
N LEU A 57 -24.01 -0.91 2.07
CA LEU A 57 -24.01 -0.73 3.53
C LEU A 57 -24.97 0.38 3.99
N VAL A 58 -25.05 1.48 3.23
CA VAL A 58 -26.01 2.56 3.51
C VAL A 58 -27.46 2.09 3.30
N SER A 59 -27.70 1.25 2.28
CA SER A 59 -29.05 0.77 1.95
C SER A 59 -29.57 -0.30 2.90
N THR A 60 -28.69 -1.01 3.60
CA THR A 60 -29.06 -2.13 4.49
C THR A 60 -28.22 -2.12 5.77
N PRO A 61 -28.54 -1.22 6.71
CA PRO A 61 -27.79 -1.08 7.96
C PRO A 61 -27.83 -2.33 8.87
N ASP A 62 -28.78 -3.24 8.65
CA ASP A 62 -28.91 -4.51 9.39
C ASP A 62 -28.16 -5.69 8.74
N THR A 63 -27.36 -5.46 7.71
CA THR A 63 -26.64 -6.55 7.05
C THR A 63 -25.24 -6.69 7.64
N ASP A 64 -25.12 -7.47 8.72
CA ASP A 64 -23.84 -7.84 9.30
C ASP A 64 -23.04 -8.64 8.27
N THR A 65 -21.89 -8.09 7.88
CA THR A 65 -20.92 -8.88 7.13
C THR A 65 -19.97 -9.53 8.15
N PRO A 66 -19.50 -10.77 7.93
CA PRO A 66 -18.55 -11.38 8.87
C PRO A 66 -17.20 -10.65 8.94
N PHE A 67 -17.00 -9.57 8.17
CA PHE A 67 -15.76 -8.81 8.07
C PHE A 67 -15.81 -7.41 8.71
N ASP A 68 -16.97 -6.96 9.22
CA ASP A 68 -17.12 -5.67 9.91
C ASP A 68 -17.40 -5.83 11.42
N GLU A 69 -17.50 -7.07 11.90
CA GLU A 69 -17.73 -7.38 13.31
C GLU A 69 -16.62 -6.85 14.21
N GLU A 70 -16.91 -5.87 15.06
CA GLU A 70 -16.00 -5.41 16.09
C GLU A 70 -15.89 -6.42 17.23
N ARG A 71 -14.67 -6.82 17.55
CA ARG A 71 -14.37 -7.78 18.62
C ARG A 71 -13.42 -7.18 19.66
N PRO A 72 -13.48 -7.64 20.94
CA PRO A 72 -12.44 -7.31 21.92
C PRO A 72 -11.07 -7.77 21.42
N VAL A 73 -10.14 -6.83 21.25
CA VAL A 73 -8.84 -7.10 20.65
C VAL A 73 -7.96 -7.89 21.60
N LYS A 74 -7.70 -9.15 21.28
CA LYS A 74 -6.81 -10.07 22.00
C LYS A 74 -5.61 -10.49 21.15
N ARG A 75 -5.78 -10.63 19.82
CA ARG A 75 -4.72 -10.97 18.89
C ARG A 75 -4.77 -10.07 17.66
N VAL A 76 -3.61 -9.56 17.27
CA VAL A 76 -3.47 -8.59 16.18
C VAL A 76 -2.51 -9.09 15.10
N ALA A 77 -2.89 -8.94 13.84
CA ALA A 77 -1.97 -9.11 12.73
C ALA A 77 -1.60 -7.73 12.15
N LEU A 78 -0.31 -7.51 11.92
CA LEU A 78 0.22 -6.28 11.32
C LEU A 78 0.82 -6.59 9.95
N LEU A 79 0.13 -6.19 8.88
CA LEU A 79 0.64 -6.29 7.52
C LEU A 79 1.47 -5.04 7.21
N VAL A 80 2.78 -5.20 7.01
CA VAL A 80 3.71 -4.07 6.99
C VAL A 80 4.58 -4.10 5.73
N PHE A 81 4.51 -3.02 4.96
CA PHE A 81 5.22 -2.89 3.69
C PHE A 81 6.53 -2.13 3.82
N SER A 82 7.59 -2.70 3.27
CA SER A 82 8.91 -2.08 3.18
C SER A 82 9.63 -2.48 1.91
N SER A 83 10.71 -1.79 1.58
CA SER A 83 11.54 -2.21 0.46
C SER A 83 12.54 -3.31 0.83
N ASN A 84 13.08 -3.99 -0.18
CA ASN A 84 14.21 -4.91 -0.03
C ASN A 84 15.57 -4.18 -0.03
N SER A 85 15.59 -2.93 -0.49
CA SER A 85 16.79 -2.10 -0.62
C SER A 85 16.96 -1.15 0.57
N SER A 86 18.21 -0.76 0.83
CA SER A 86 18.56 0.27 1.83
C SER A 86 18.67 1.66 1.23
N LEU A 87 18.73 1.80 -0.11
CA LEU A 87 18.94 3.07 -0.80
C LEU A 87 17.61 3.77 -1.09
N CYS A 88 16.83 4.05 -0.03
CA CYS A 88 15.49 4.65 -0.11
C CYS A 88 15.30 5.78 0.92
N GLY A 89 16.38 6.47 1.33
CA GLY A 89 16.27 7.53 2.33
C GLY A 89 15.67 7.03 3.66
N GLY A 90 14.70 7.78 4.20
CA GLY A 90 14.01 7.45 5.44
C GLY A 90 12.87 6.45 5.31
N PHE A 91 12.55 5.97 4.10
CA PHE A 91 11.38 5.12 3.81
C PHE A 91 11.23 3.94 4.78
N ASN A 92 12.24 3.06 4.82
CA ASN A 92 12.20 1.89 5.70
C ASN A 92 12.28 2.26 7.19
N ALA A 93 13.08 3.27 7.53
CA ALA A 93 13.23 3.70 8.91
C ALA A 93 11.92 4.25 9.50
N ASN A 94 11.16 5.00 8.71
CA ASN A 94 9.87 5.55 9.12
C ASN A 94 8.83 4.43 9.33
N VAL A 95 8.76 3.44 8.43
CA VAL A 95 7.88 2.27 8.60
C VAL A 95 8.22 1.50 9.86
N ILE A 96 9.51 1.21 10.10
CA ILE A 96 9.94 0.46 11.28
C ILE A 96 9.63 1.25 12.57
N LYS A 97 9.75 2.58 12.52
CA LYS A 97 9.39 3.45 13.64
C LYS A 97 7.89 3.39 13.92
N LEU A 98 7.04 3.52 12.89
CA LEU A 98 5.59 3.44 13.05
C LEU A 98 5.15 2.05 13.53
N LEU A 99 5.74 0.98 12.97
CA LEU A 99 5.50 -0.38 13.45
C LEU A 99 5.80 -0.50 14.96
N GLN A 100 6.94 0.03 15.42
CA GLN A 100 7.27 -0.01 16.84
C GLN A 100 6.28 0.79 17.69
N GLN A 101 5.90 1.98 17.26
CA GLN A 101 4.88 2.78 17.94
C GLN A 101 3.54 2.04 18.03
N THR A 102 3.13 1.37 16.94
CA THR A 102 1.92 0.56 16.92
C THR A 102 1.98 -0.60 17.91
N ILE A 103 3.12 -1.30 17.99
CA ILE A 103 3.32 -2.39 18.95
C ILE A 103 3.29 -1.87 20.39
N ASP A 104 3.96 -0.74 20.66
CA ASP A 104 3.98 -0.11 21.99
C ASP A 104 2.55 0.31 22.42
N GLU A 105 1.72 0.78 21.49
CA GLU A 105 0.30 1.08 21.75
C GLU A 105 -0.50 -0.19 22.13
N TYR A 106 -0.24 -1.33 21.48
CA TYR A 106 -0.88 -2.59 21.84
C TYR A 106 -0.40 -3.14 23.17
N HIS A 107 0.89 -2.99 23.48
CA HIS A 107 1.42 -3.33 24.80
C HIS A 107 0.77 -2.47 25.90
N ALA A 108 0.56 -1.18 25.66
CA ALA A 108 -0.15 -0.31 26.59
C ALA A 108 -1.62 -0.73 26.82
N LYS A 109 -2.23 -1.42 25.84
CA LYS A 109 -3.57 -2.03 25.96
C LYS A 109 -3.57 -3.41 26.59
N GLY A 110 -2.40 -3.92 27.00
CA GLY A 110 -2.24 -5.19 27.72
C GLY A 110 -1.95 -6.41 26.84
N LEU A 111 -1.72 -6.24 25.54
CA LEU A 111 -1.26 -7.33 24.66
C LEU A 111 0.23 -7.60 24.91
N THR A 112 0.65 -8.84 24.61
CA THR A 112 2.05 -9.28 24.69
C THR A 112 2.62 -9.50 23.26
N ASP A 113 3.94 -9.67 23.16
CA ASP A 113 4.59 -9.99 21.86
C ASP A 113 4.02 -11.24 21.19
N LYS A 114 3.45 -12.18 21.96
CA LYS A 114 2.84 -13.41 21.45
C LYS A 114 1.46 -13.19 20.83
N ASP A 115 0.83 -12.08 21.18
CA ASP A 115 -0.50 -11.71 20.67
C ASP A 115 -0.42 -10.89 19.39
N ILE A 116 0.80 -10.53 18.97
CA ILE A 116 1.05 -9.70 17.80
C ILE A 116 1.83 -10.51 16.75
N VAL A 117 1.22 -10.71 15.59
CA VAL A 117 1.84 -11.41 14.45
C VAL A 117 2.13 -10.42 13.35
N ILE A 118 3.36 -10.40 12.85
CA ILE A 118 3.78 -9.48 11.79
C ILE A 118 3.81 -10.23 10.46
N TYR A 119 3.16 -9.65 9.45
CA TYR A 119 3.20 -10.05 8.05
C TYR A 119 4.05 -9.05 7.27
N PRO A 120 5.37 -9.21 7.24
CA PRO A 120 6.24 -8.29 6.53
C PRO A 120 6.18 -8.53 5.04
N VAL A 121 5.95 -7.47 4.27
CA VAL A 121 6.19 -7.42 2.82
C VAL A 121 7.43 -6.59 2.59
N GLY A 122 8.54 -7.26 2.28
CA GLY A 122 9.85 -6.65 2.14
C GLY A 122 10.84 -7.04 3.26
N ARG A 123 12.09 -7.18 2.84
CA ARG A 123 13.15 -7.72 3.68
C ARG A 123 13.49 -6.83 4.88
N LYS A 124 13.40 -5.50 4.74
CA LYS A 124 13.87 -4.59 5.79
C LYS A 124 13.01 -4.63 7.05
N VAL A 125 11.69 -4.70 6.91
CA VAL A 125 10.80 -4.90 8.06
C VAL A 125 10.96 -6.31 8.62
N PHE A 126 11.08 -7.34 7.78
CA PHE A 126 11.32 -8.71 8.24
C PHE A 126 12.58 -8.83 9.11
N GLU A 127 13.72 -8.29 8.64
CA GLU A 127 14.98 -8.27 9.40
C GLU A 127 14.84 -7.53 10.74
N ALA A 128 14.13 -6.39 10.74
CA ALA A 128 13.90 -5.58 11.93
C ALA A 128 13.00 -6.28 12.95
N ALA A 129 11.91 -6.89 12.51
CA ALA A 129 10.97 -7.61 13.35
C ALA A 129 11.59 -8.88 13.94
N LYS A 130 12.29 -9.66 13.12
CA LYS A 130 13.00 -10.86 13.55
C LYS A 130 14.11 -10.56 14.58
N LYS A 131 14.86 -9.48 14.39
CA LYS A 131 15.91 -9.05 15.33
C LYS A 131 15.33 -8.74 16.72
N ARG A 132 14.07 -8.30 16.79
CA ARG A 132 13.37 -8.00 18.05
C ARG A 132 12.63 -9.20 18.64
N GLY A 133 12.59 -10.32 17.93
CA GLY A 133 11.98 -11.57 18.42
C GLY A 133 10.48 -11.68 18.15
N TYR A 134 9.90 -10.82 17.32
CA TYR A 134 8.48 -10.90 16.97
C TYR A 134 8.17 -12.10 16.06
N GLU A 135 6.97 -12.66 16.22
CA GLU A 135 6.46 -13.69 15.31
C GLU A 135 6.20 -13.08 13.92
N CYS A 136 6.83 -13.68 12.90
CA CYS A 136 6.76 -13.18 11.52
C CYS A 136 6.31 -14.29 10.55
N VAL A 137 5.33 -13.99 9.72
CA VAL A 137 4.89 -14.82 8.59
C VAL A 137 5.34 -14.14 7.29
N TYR A 138 6.37 -14.71 6.64
CA TYR A 138 7.01 -14.09 5.46
C TYR A 138 7.03 -15.06 4.24
N PRO A 139 5.86 -15.30 3.63
CA PRO A 139 5.73 -16.31 2.56
C PRO A 139 6.33 -15.86 1.22
N TYR A 140 6.37 -14.55 0.93
CA TYR A 140 6.73 -14.02 -0.39
C TYR A 140 7.88 -13.01 -0.32
N PRO A 141 9.15 -13.45 -0.18
CA PRO A 141 10.29 -12.55 0.01
C PRO A 141 10.62 -11.66 -1.20
N GLN A 142 10.16 -12.02 -2.40
CA GLN A 142 10.40 -11.26 -3.62
C GLN A 142 9.27 -10.29 -3.98
N LEU A 143 8.15 -10.33 -3.28
CA LEU A 143 6.94 -9.57 -3.61
C LEU A 143 7.21 -8.05 -3.68
N ALA A 144 8.03 -7.50 -2.79
CA ALA A 144 8.41 -6.09 -2.80
C ALA A 144 9.27 -5.65 -4.01
N ASP A 145 9.96 -6.60 -4.69
CA ASP A 145 10.75 -6.31 -5.89
C ASP A 145 10.00 -6.61 -7.19
N LYS A 146 9.10 -7.58 -7.14
CA LYS A 146 8.28 -8.06 -8.26
C LYS A 146 6.82 -8.13 -7.81
N PRO A 147 6.08 -7.02 -7.89
CA PRO A 147 4.67 -6.98 -7.54
C PRO A 147 3.88 -8.05 -8.31
N ASN A 148 3.15 -8.88 -7.57
CA ASN A 148 2.33 -9.95 -8.12
C ASN A 148 0.93 -9.94 -7.47
N SER A 149 -0.09 -9.71 -8.27
CA SER A 149 -1.47 -9.62 -7.82
C SER A 149 -1.98 -10.93 -7.20
N GLU A 150 -1.52 -12.10 -7.68
CA GLU A 150 -1.93 -13.39 -7.13
C GLU A 150 -1.36 -13.64 -5.74
N GLU A 151 -0.09 -13.29 -5.50
CA GLU A 151 0.52 -13.39 -4.17
C GLU A 151 -0.16 -12.43 -3.18
N CYS A 152 -0.53 -11.22 -3.60
CA CYS A 152 -1.32 -10.28 -2.79
C CYS A 152 -2.71 -10.85 -2.45
N ARG A 153 -3.37 -11.50 -3.41
CA ARG A 153 -4.64 -12.18 -3.19
C ARG A 153 -4.50 -13.31 -2.16
N ASN A 154 -3.41 -14.07 -2.20
CA ASN A 154 -3.18 -15.15 -1.25
C ASN A 154 -2.96 -14.61 0.17
N ILE A 155 -2.23 -13.49 0.33
CA ILE A 155 -2.07 -12.82 1.62
C ILE A 155 -3.42 -12.33 2.16
N ALA A 156 -4.20 -11.63 1.32
CA ALA A 156 -5.52 -11.14 1.71
C ALA A 156 -6.47 -12.28 2.10
N LYS A 157 -6.46 -13.37 1.32
CA LYS A 157 -7.26 -14.57 1.59
C LYS A 157 -6.86 -15.25 2.90
N GLU A 158 -5.56 -15.39 3.16
CA GLU A 158 -5.04 -15.97 4.40
C GLU A 158 -5.48 -15.16 5.62
N LEU A 159 -5.30 -13.82 5.57
CA LEU A 159 -5.70 -12.92 6.65
C LEU A 159 -7.23 -12.96 6.87
N GLY A 160 -8.02 -12.91 5.78
CA GLY A 160 -9.47 -13.01 5.86
C GLY A 160 -9.95 -14.34 6.44
N GLN A 161 -9.32 -15.46 6.07
CA GLN A 161 -9.67 -16.77 6.63
C GLN A 161 -9.32 -16.90 8.11
N LYS A 162 -8.19 -16.36 8.54
CA LYS A 162 -7.79 -16.33 9.96
C LYS A 162 -8.70 -15.44 10.78
N TRP A 163 -9.13 -14.32 10.20
CA TRP A 163 -10.14 -13.45 10.79
C TRP A 163 -11.47 -14.20 11.02
N LEU A 164 -12.01 -14.86 9.98
CA LEU A 164 -13.25 -15.65 10.09
C LEU A 164 -13.17 -16.79 11.10
N LYS A 165 -11.98 -17.36 11.32
CA LYS A 165 -11.73 -18.38 12.34
C LYS A 165 -11.54 -17.80 13.74
N GLY A 166 -11.51 -16.49 13.91
CA GLY A 166 -11.23 -15.83 15.20
C GLY A 166 -9.77 -15.98 15.66
N GLU A 167 -8.83 -16.26 14.75
CA GLU A 167 -7.40 -16.29 15.08
C GLU A 167 -6.84 -14.88 15.31
N PHE A 168 -7.42 -13.86 14.65
CA PHE A 168 -7.14 -12.45 14.83
C PHE A 168 -8.42 -11.67 15.09
N ASP A 169 -8.34 -10.70 16.00
CA ASP A 169 -9.45 -9.79 16.34
C ASP A 169 -9.25 -8.42 15.67
N LYS A 170 -8.05 -8.13 15.20
CA LYS A 170 -7.73 -6.93 14.42
C LYS A 170 -6.61 -7.20 13.45
N VAL A 171 -6.74 -6.65 12.24
CA VAL A 171 -5.68 -6.65 11.23
C VAL A 171 -5.46 -5.22 10.77
N GLU A 172 -4.24 -4.73 10.87
CA GLU A 172 -3.86 -3.39 10.41
C GLU A 172 -2.83 -3.48 9.31
N ILE A 173 -2.87 -2.50 8.40
CA ILE A 173 -1.93 -2.36 7.30
C ILE A 173 -1.10 -1.10 7.51
N ILE A 174 0.23 -1.23 7.40
CA ILE A 174 1.19 -0.13 7.50
C ILE A 174 1.96 -0.04 6.19
N TYR A 175 1.81 1.07 5.48
CA TYR A 175 2.42 1.25 4.17
C TYR A 175 2.64 2.74 3.86
N HIS A 176 3.44 3.03 2.84
CA HIS A 176 3.55 4.37 2.29
C HIS A 176 2.57 4.53 1.13
N HIS A 177 1.58 5.39 1.32
CA HIS A 177 0.67 5.78 0.25
C HIS A 177 1.40 6.70 -0.73
N PHE A 178 1.36 6.36 -2.00
CA PHE A 178 1.96 7.17 -3.06
C PHE A 178 1.08 8.38 -3.35
N LYS A 179 1.52 9.58 -2.95
CA LYS A 179 0.85 10.85 -3.28
C LYS A 179 1.39 11.44 -4.57
N SER A 180 2.72 11.47 -4.72
CA SER A 180 3.43 11.94 -5.91
C SER A 180 4.85 11.40 -5.95
N ALA A 181 5.58 11.61 -7.06
CA ALA A 181 6.98 11.19 -7.19
C ALA A 181 7.90 11.76 -6.10
N GLY A 182 7.57 12.90 -5.53
CA GLY A 182 8.34 13.57 -4.46
C GLY A 182 7.75 13.38 -3.07
N SER A 183 6.56 12.78 -2.94
CA SER A 183 5.84 12.71 -1.66
C SER A 183 5.16 11.36 -1.48
N GLN A 184 5.55 10.65 -0.43
CA GLN A 184 4.90 9.44 0.03
C GLN A 184 4.45 9.66 1.48
N VAL A 185 3.19 9.35 1.76
CA VAL A 185 2.59 9.54 3.08
C VAL A 185 2.54 8.20 3.80
N LEU A 186 3.23 8.09 4.93
CA LEU A 186 3.18 6.89 5.76
C LEU A 186 1.82 6.80 6.44
N GLN A 187 1.11 5.71 6.21
CA GLN A 187 -0.23 5.47 6.73
C GLN A 187 -0.30 4.16 7.51
N ARG A 188 -1.19 4.16 8.49
CA ARG A 188 -1.67 2.99 9.22
C ARG A 188 -3.18 2.97 9.09
N LYS A 189 -3.72 1.90 8.53
CA LYS A 189 -5.16 1.74 8.29
C LYS A 189 -5.66 0.43 8.86
N ASN A 190 -6.95 0.41 9.21
CA ASN A 190 -7.64 -0.84 9.50
C ASN A 190 -7.78 -1.64 8.21
N PHE A 191 -7.44 -2.93 8.30
CA PHE A 191 -7.64 -3.89 7.22
C PHE A 191 -8.84 -4.79 7.54
N LEU A 192 -8.94 -5.21 8.80
CA LEU A 192 -10.08 -5.92 9.39
C LEU A 192 -10.22 -5.51 10.88
N PRO A 193 -11.44 -5.21 11.36
CA PRO A 193 -12.70 -5.12 10.62
C PRO A 193 -12.62 -4.04 9.52
N ILE A 194 -13.46 -4.20 8.48
CA ILE A 194 -13.52 -3.22 7.39
C ILE A 194 -14.25 -1.97 7.89
N ASP A 195 -13.58 -0.85 7.80
CA ASP A 195 -14.15 0.47 8.02
C ASP A 195 -14.31 1.18 6.66
N LEU A 196 -15.54 1.28 6.18
CA LEU A 196 -15.87 1.96 4.92
C LEU A 196 -16.24 3.43 5.13
N GLU A 197 -16.32 3.88 6.40
CA GLU A 197 -16.59 5.26 6.75
C GLU A 197 -15.30 6.12 6.79
N GLU A 198 -14.12 5.50 6.67
CA GLU A 198 -12.86 6.21 6.66
C GLU A 198 -12.83 7.21 5.50
N GLU A 199 -13.05 8.49 5.82
CA GLU A 199 -13.05 9.58 4.84
C GLU A 199 -11.70 9.64 4.11
N LEU A 200 -11.75 9.83 2.78
CA LEU A 200 -10.58 10.13 1.97
C LEU A 200 -10.02 11.50 2.39
N ASN A 201 -9.04 11.50 3.26
CA ASN A 201 -8.31 12.71 3.60
C ASN A 201 -7.57 13.24 2.35
N GLU A 202 -7.37 14.56 2.25
CA GLU A 202 -6.60 15.18 1.15
C GLU A 202 -5.22 14.55 0.93
N ASP A 203 -4.64 13.97 1.98
CA ASP A 203 -3.36 13.25 1.92
C ASP A 203 -3.43 11.92 1.18
N THR A 204 -4.62 11.36 0.95
CA THR A 204 -4.81 10.12 0.18
C THR A 204 -5.00 10.35 -1.31
N VAL A 205 -5.18 11.61 -1.75
CA VAL A 205 -5.30 11.94 -3.17
C VAL A 205 -3.96 11.76 -3.88
N ARG A 206 -3.94 10.92 -4.91
CA ARG A 206 -2.73 10.62 -5.71
C ARG A 206 -2.53 11.62 -6.82
N ASP A 207 -1.33 12.20 -6.91
CA ASP A 207 -0.88 12.95 -8.08
C ASP A 207 0.01 12.07 -8.97
N LEU A 208 -0.59 11.43 -9.95
CA LEU A 208 0.10 10.57 -10.91
C LEU A 208 0.80 11.38 -12.00
N SER A 209 0.45 12.67 -12.18
CA SER A 209 1.01 13.54 -13.20
C SER A 209 2.40 14.08 -12.87
N SER A 210 2.76 14.11 -11.59
CA SER A 210 3.99 14.75 -11.08
C SER A 210 5.29 14.03 -11.48
N ASN A 211 5.21 12.84 -12.05
CA ASN A 211 6.38 12.00 -12.33
C ASN A 211 7.05 12.20 -13.68
N ILE A 212 6.64 13.23 -14.42
CA ILE A 212 7.25 13.57 -15.72
C ILE A 212 8.56 14.30 -15.48
N SER A 213 9.57 13.58 -14.97
CA SER A 213 10.87 14.16 -14.61
C SER A 213 11.84 14.31 -15.77
N THR A 214 11.51 13.82 -16.97
CA THR A 214 12.35 13.97 -18.15
C THR A 214 11.71 14.92 -19.16
N LYS A 215 12.50 15.90 -19.67
CA LYS A 215 12.05 16.82 -20.74
C LYS A 215 11.44 16.05 -21.92
N ALA A 216 12.00 14.90 -22.28
CA ALA A 216 11.50 14.06 -23.37
C ALA A 216 10.08 13.52 -23.11
N ALA A 217 9.74 13.15 -21.86
CA ALA A 217 8.40 12.72 -21.49
C ALA A 217 7.41 13.90 -21.48
N GLN A 218 7.85 15.08 -21.02
CA GLN A 218 7.06 16.30 -21.08
C GLN A 218 6.77 16.73 -22.53
N ASP A 219 7.77 16.65 -23.41
CA ASP A 219 7.62 17.01 -24.83
C ASP A 219 6.73 15.99 -25.58
N TYR A 220 6.78 14.71 -25.20
CA TYR A 220 5.90 13.68 -25.75
C TYR A 220 4.42 13.91 -25.35
N LEU A 221 4.16 14.25 -24.10
CA LEU A 221 2.81 14.55 -23.61
C LEU A 221 2.25 15.85 -24.22
N LYS A 222 3.08 16.88 -24.38
CA LYS A 222 2.71 18.11 -25.09
C LYS A 222 2.34 17.85 -26.55
N LYS A 223 3.09 16.98 -27.25
CA LYS A 223 2.78 16.57 -28.61
C LYS A 223 1.52 15.75 -28.77
N LYS A 224 1.16 14.99 -27.75
CA LYS A 224 -0.04 14.11 -27.77
C LYS A 224 -1.33 14.84 -27.45
N GLY A 225 -1.27 16.16 -27.12
CA GLY A 225 -2.46 16.97 -26.84
C GLY A 225 -3.26 16.53 -25.60
N GLN A 226 -2.68 15.64 -24.78
CA GLN A 226 -3.27 15.21 -23.52
C GLN A 226 -2.85 16.17 -22.40
N THR A 227 -3.16 17.46 -22.58
CA THR A 227 -3.23 18.41 -21.47
C THR A 227 -4.68 18.46 -20.95
N GLU A 228 -5.35 17.34 -20.90
CA GLU A 228 -6.42 17.20 -19.93
C GLU A 228 -5.72 16.89 -18.61
N THR A 229 -5.48 17.95 -17.84
CA THR A 229 -5.43 17.85 -16.41
C THR A 229 -6.57 16.92 -16.01
N LEU A 230 -6.23 15.69 -15.60
CA LEU A 230 -7.00 15.01 -14.59
C LEU A 230 -6.91 15.91 -13.33
N LYS A 231 -7.58 17.06 -13.39
CA LYS A 231 -8.11 17.66 -12.19
C LYS A 231 -8.83 16.52 -11.56
N SER A 232 -8.35 16.07 -10.42
CA SER A 232 -9.13 15.29 -9.48
C SER A 232 -10.49 16.01 -9.44
N ASN A 233 -11.45 15.47 -10.14
CA ASN A 233 -12.79 15.76 -9.85
C ASN A 233 -13.02 15.16 -8.46
N SER A 234 -12.73 15.95 -7.43
CA SER A 234 -13.52 15.93 -6.23
C SER A 234 -14.89 16.53 -6.62
N GLU A 235 -15.44 16.10 -7.76
CA GLU A 235 -16.83 16.12 -7.97
C GLU A 235 -17.37 15.17 -6.92
N THR A 236 -18.03 15.74 -5.92
CA THR A 236 -19.05 15.07 -5.15
C THR A 236 -19.64 14.02 -6.08
N VAL A 237 -19.32 12.74 -5.81
CA VAL A 237 -19.89 11.62 -6.52
C VAL A 237 -21.38 11.88 -6.41
N THR A 238 -21.98 12.42 -7.50
CA THR A 238 -23.43 12.53 -7.58
C THR A 238 -23.89 11.12 -7.31
N PRO A 239 -24.77 10.90 -6.32
CA PRO A 239 -25.30 9.56 -6.13
C PRO A 239 -25.84 9.14 -7.48
N LEU A 240 -25.13 8.20 -8.13
CA LEU A 240 -25.72 7.47 -9.22
C LEU A 240 -27.06 7.02 -8.68
N ASN A 241 -28.12 7.17 -9.46
CA ASN A 241 -29.42 6.64 -9.10
C ASN A 241 -29.29 5.11 -9.19
N ASP A 242 -28.74 4.52 -8.11
CA ASP A 242 -28.20 3.18 -8.13
C ASP A 242 -29.28 2.20 -7.71
N ASP A 243 -30.24 1.99 -8.61
CA ASP A 243 -31.13 0.84 -8.55
C ASP A 243 -30.33 -0.41 -8.97
N PHE A 244 -29.46 -0.92 -8.07
CA PHE A 244 -28.77 -2.17 -8.31
C PHE A 244 -29.73 -3.34 -8.22
N ILE A 245 -29.70 -4.20 -9.24
CA ILE A 245 -30.36 -5.51 -9.17
C ILE A 245 -29.37 -6.47 -8.47
N ILE A 246 -29.77 -6.95 -7.30
CA ILE A 246 -28.94 -7.83 -6.46
C ILE A 246 -29.41 -9.27 -6.69
N GLU A 247 -28.50 -10.12 -7.18
CA GLU A 247 -28.74 -11.55 -7.39
C GLU A 247 -27.54 -12.37 -6.86
N PRO A 248 -27.75 -13.47 -6.12
CA PRO A 248 -29.02 -13.99 -5.63
C PRO A 248 -29.56 -13.27 -4.39
N ASP A 249 -28.68 -12.75 -3.53
CA ASP A 249 -28.97 -12.00 -2.32
C ASP A 249 -27.79 -11.11 -1.92
N LEU A 250 -28.04 -10.09 -1.11
CA LEU A 250 -27.04 -9.11 -0.69
C LEU A 250 -25.88 -9.74 0.09
N HIS A 251 -26.17 -10.66 1.01
CA HIS A 251 -25.16 -11.31 1.82
C HIS A 251 -24.16 -12.10 0.95
N THR A 252 -24.63 -12.86 -0.02
CA THR A 252 -23.79 -13.60 -0.98
C THR A 252 -22.92 -12.65 -1.80
N VAL A 253 -23.50 -11.53 -2.26
CA VAL A 253 -22.77 -10.51 -3.04
C VAL A 253 -21.68 -9.86 -2.18
N LEU A 254 -21.98 -9.41 -0.97
CA LEU A 254 -21.00 -8.82 -0.05
C LEU A 254 -19.90 -9.81 0.31
N THR A 255 -20.23 -11.05 0.62
CA THR A 255 -19.25 -12.12 0.90
C THR A 255 -18.30 -12.36 -0.28
N SER A 256 -18.73 -12.10 -1.51
CA SER A 256 -17.90 -12.22 -2.71
C SER A 256 -17.09 -10.96 -3.01
N LEU A 257 -17.60 -9.77 -2.68
CA LEU A 257 -16.96 -8.49 -2.99
C LEU A 257 -15.89 -8.11 -1.95
N VAL A 258 -16.15 -8.37 -0.67
CA VAL A 258 -15.21 -8.04 0.42
C VAL A 258 -13.82 -8.66 0.21
N PRO A 259 -13.65 -9.94 -0.12
CA PRO A 259 -12.33 -10.49 -0.43
C PRO A 259 -11.63 -9.81 -1.61
N LYS A 260 -12.40 -9.26 -2.55
CA LYS A 260 -11.83 -8.50 -3.68
C LYS A 260 -11.32 -7.14 -3.22
N LEU A 261 -12.06 -6.46 -2.32
CA LEU A 261 -11.60 -5.21 -1.71
C LEU A 261 -10.31 -5.43 -0.92
N LEU A 262 -10.27 -6.45 -0.05
CA LEU A 262 -9.08 -6.79 0.71
C LEU A 262 -7.88 -7.07 -0.19
N HIS A 263 -8.07 -7.80 -1.28
CA HIS A 263 -7.03 -8.03 -2.27
C HIS A 263 -6.52 -6.72 -2.89
N LEU A 264 -7.43 -5.81 -3.24
CA LEU A 264 -7.07 -4.50 -3.80
C LEU A 264 -6.27 -3.67 -2.80
N MET A 265 -6.70 -3.61 -1.53
CA MET A 265 -5.97 -2.89 -0.48
C MET A 265 -4.53 -3.38 -0.34
N VAL A 266 -4.31 -4.70 -0.36
CA VAL A 266 -2.96 -5.29 -0.30
C VAL A 266 -2.14 -4.94 -1.55
N TYR A 267 -2.74 -5.03 -2.73
CA TYR A 267 -2.04 -4.76 -3.98
C TYR A 267 -1.74 -3.28 -4.18
N THR A 268 -2.68 -2.40 -3.82
CA THR A 268 -2.49 -0.95 -3.86
C THR A 268 -1.42 -0.48 -2.87
N ALA A 269 -1.35 -1.09 -1.68
CA ALA A 269 -0.30 -0.79 -0.70
C ALA A 269 1.10 -1.28 -1.14
N LEU A 270 1.16 -2.30 -2.01
CA LEU A 270 2.41 -2.82 -2.56
C LEU A 270 2.95 -1.93 -3.68
N LEU A 271 2.08 -1.37 -4.55
CA LEU A 271 2.43 -0.53 -5.70
C LEU A 271 2.84 0.87 -5.28
#